data_0f472cbed52a5746542fc457de6ee4eb
#
_entry.id   0f472cbed52a5746542fc457de6ee4eb
#
_cell.length_a   1.000
_cell.length_b   1.000
_cell.length_c   1.000
_cell.angle_alpha   90.00
_cell.angle_beta   90.00
_cell.angle_gamma   90.00
#
_symmetry.space_group_name_H-M   'P 1'
#
loop_
_entity.id
_entity.type
_entity.pdbx_description
1 polymer ?
#
loop_
_entity_poly.entity_id
_entity_poly.type
_entity_poly.pdbx_seq_one_letter_code
_entity_poly.pdbx_strand_id
1 'polypeptide(L)'
;YHATETLAKACIDMSVPYCDLGGRVDVSANINRFAEEKDFPFVFTDLGLAPGLVNILAEWGYDSLGGADSVKMMVGGLPDRAVKNPLKYMVTWSVDGLINEYRDACEVLTNGNIELVPGMEGLESIKLDKIAGDFEAFYTSGGASHTIDTMKNRGVSNCSYKTLRYSGHRDI
;
A
#
# COMPACT_ATOMS: atom_id res chain seq x y z
N TYR A 1 5.00 11.17 9.64
CA TYR A 1 6.15 10.60 8.93
C TYR A 1 7.50 11.04 9.50
N HIS A 2 7.71 12.33 9.79
CA HIS A 2 9.04 12.85 10.16
C HIS A 2 9.60 12.33 11.50
N ALA A 3 8.76 11.88 12.42
CA ALA A 3 9.16 11.39 13.73
C ALA A 3 9.15 9.85 13.84
N THR A 4 8.57 9.14 12.89
CA THR A 4 8.29 7.70 12.95
C THR A 4 9.58 6.90 13.17
N GLU A 5 10.58 7.08 12.32
CA GLU A 5 11.85 6.35 12.42
C GLU A 5 12.60 6.67 13.71
N THR A 6 12.63 7.94 14.12
CA THR A 6 13.28 8.36 15.36
C THR A 6 12.61 7.73 16.59
N LEU A 7 11.27 7.72 16.61
CA LEU A 7 10.51 7.11 17.70
C LEU A 7 10.72 5.60 17.76
N ALA A 8 10.66 4.93 16.61
CA ALA A 8 10.90 3.49 16.52
C ALA A 8 12.29 3.11 17.05
N LYS A 9 13.34 3.81 16.62
CA LYS A 9 14.70 3.58 17.11
C LYS A 9 14.82 3.79 18.61
N ALA A 10 14.21 4.83 19.16
CA ALA A 10 14.17 5.05 20.60
C ALA A 10 13.47 3.91 21.36
N CYS A 11 12.35 3.41 20.84
CA CYS A 11 11.66 2.26 21.41
C CYS A 11 12.55 1.00 21.41
N ILE A 12 13.21 0.72 20.29
CA ILE A 12 14.11 -0.42 20.14
C ILE A 12 15.28 -0.33 21.13
N ASP A 13 15.95 0.83 21.20
CA ASP A 13 17.07 1.05 22.13
C ASP A 13 16.66 0.92 23.61
N MET A 14 15.39 1.22 23.92
CA MET A 14 14.81 1.06 25.27
C MET A 14 14.17 -0.31 25.50
N SER A 15 14.22 -1.23 24.55
CA SER A 15 13.55 -2.55 24.57
C SER A 15 12.04 -2.44 24.79
N VAL A 16 11.40 -1.40 24.21
CA VAL A 16 9.96 -1.20 24.22
C VAL A 16 9.39 -1.69 22.89
N PRO A 17 8.37 -2.59 22.90
CA PRO A 17 7.70 -3.02 21.68
C PRO A 17 7.15 -1.83 20.88
N TYR A 18 7.30 -1.90 19.55
CA TYR A 18 6.90 -0.84 18.63
C TYR A 18 5.96 -1.38 17.54
N CYS A 19 4.94 -0.60 17.20
CA CYS A 19 4.15 -0.82 16.00
C CYS A 19 3.69 0.51 15.39
N ASP A 20 3.49 0.50 14.06
CA ASP A 20 2.95 1.65 13.33
C ASP A 20 2.03 1.23 12.18
N LEU A 21 1.39 2.20 11.56
CA LEU A 21 0.49 2.00 10.42
C LEU A 21 1.22 2.06 9.06
N GLY A 22 2.52 2.29 9.06
CA GLY A 22 3.31 2.42 7.85
C GLY A 22 3.10 3.73 7.10
N GLY A 23 3.37 3.70 5.80
CA GLY A 23 3.13 4.81 4.88
C GLY A 23 4.31 5.16 3.98
N ARG A 24 5.54 4.77 4.36
CA ARG A 24 6.73 4.92 3.51
C ARG A 24 7.58 3.66 3.60
N VAL A 25 7.75 3.01 2.47
CA VAL A 25 8.48 1.72 2.38
C VAL A 25 9.93 1.85 2.88
N ASP A 26 10.61 2.94 2.51
CA ASP A 26 11.98 3.22 2.94
C ASP A 26 12.12 3.40 4.46
N VAL A 27 11.14 4.05 5.10
CA VAL A 27 11.11 4.22 6.56
C VAL A 27 10.88 2.89 7.26
N SER A 28 9.89 2.11 6.82
CA SER A 28 9.62 0.77 7.37
C SER A 28 10.82 -0.15 7.22
N ALA A 29 11.47 -0.15 6.05
CA ALA A 29 12.69 -0.94 5.81
C ALA A 29 13.86 -0.53 6.75
N ASN A 30 14.05 0.77 6.99
CA ASN A 30 15.07 1.26 7.91
C ASN A 30 14.80 0.86 9.36
N ILE A 31 13.54 0.91 9.79
CA ILE A 31 13.13 0.50 11.14
C ILE A 31 13.37 -1.00 11.33
N ASN A 32 12.93 -1.83 10.38
CA ASN A 32 13.08 -3.28 10.44
C ASN A 32 14.56 -3.68 10.46
N ARG A 33 15.39 -3.08 9.60
CA ARG A 33 16.83 -3.33 9.60
C ARG A 33 17.48 -2.96 10.95
N PHE A 34 17.11 -1.82 11.53
CA PHE A 34 17.64 -1.41 12.83
C PHE A 34 17.22 -2.37 13.95
N ALA A 35 15.99 -2.90 13.90
CA ALA A 35 15.53 -3.92 14.84
C ALA A 35 16.32 -5.24 14.70
N GLU A 36 16.59 -5.67 13.47
CA GLU A 36 17.43 -6.84 13.18
C GLU A 36 18.85 -6.67 13.70
N GLU A 37 19.49 -5.51 13.48
CA GLU A 37 20.82 -5.18 13.99
C GLU A 37 20.91 -5.24 15.53
N LYS A 38 19.79 -4.96 16.21
CA LYS A 38 19.66 -5.00 17.67
C LYS A 38 19.16 -6.34 18.23
N ASP A 39 18.87 -7.31 17.36
CA ASP A 39 18.23 -8.59 17.72
C ASP A 39 16.92 -8.36 18.53
N PHE A 40 16.12 -7.37 18.13
CA PHE A 40 14.88 -6.99 18.81
C PHE A 40 13.65 -7.36 17.97
N PRO A 41 12.94 -8.48 18.30
CA PRO A 41 11.89 -9.02 17.44
C PRO A 41 10.51 -8.36 17.62
N PHE A 42 10.35 -7.40 18.53
CA PHE A 42 9.05 -6.82 18.88
C PHE A 42 8.79 -5.52 18.13
N VAL A 43 9.02 -5.54 16.82
CA VAL A 43 8.77 -4.41 15.91
C VAL A 43 7.85 -4.87 14.81
N PHE A 44 6.74 -4.15 14.63
CA PHE A 44 5.73 -4.45 13.63
C PHE A 44 5.38 -3.16 12.90
N THR A 45 5.96 -2.98 11.72
CA THR A 45 5.64 -1.88 10.82
C THR A 45 4.48 -2.24 9.88
N ASP A 46 3.89 -1.25 9.24
CA ASP A 46 2.91 -1.42 8.17
C ASP A 46 1.60 -2.13 8.62
N LEU A 47 1.12 -1.86 9.84
CA LEU A 47 -0.11 -2.45 10.37
C LEU A 47 -1.36 -1.60 10.07
N GLY A 48 -1.37 -0.89 8.94
CA GLY A 48 -2.50 -0.09 8.48
C GLY A 48 -3.51 -0.86 7.64
N LEU A 49 -4.29 -0.13 6.84
CA LEU A 49 -5.17 -0.69 5.82
C LEU A 49 -4.36 -1.04 4.55
N ALA A 50 -3.58 -0.09 4.08
CA ALA A 50 -2.64 -0.17 2.98
C ALA A 50 -1.49 0.84 3.22
N PRO A 51 -0.33 0.36 3.63
CA PRO A 51 0.05 -1.04 3.86
C PRO A 51 -0.58 -1.66 5.12
N GLY A 52 -0.72 -2.99 5.13
CA GLY A 52 -1.18 -3.81 6.25
C GLY A 52 -2.27 -4.80 5.88
N LEU A 53 -3.54 -4.49 6.14
CA LEU A 53 -4.64 -5.45 5.94
C LEU A 53 -4.72 -5.97 4.51
N VAL A 54 -4.55 -5.12 3.50
CA VAL A 54 -4.60 -5.54 2.09
C VAL A 54 -3.51 -6.55 1.75
N ASN A 55 -2.32 -6.38 2.34
CA ASN A 55 -1.18 -7.25 2.13
C ASN A 55 -1.43 -8.63 2.74
N ILE A 56 -1.94 -8.68 3.98
CA ILE A 56 -2.34 -9.92 4.65
C ILE A 56 -3.44 -10.64 3.85
N LEU A 57 -4.44 -9.91 3.36
CA LEU A 57 -5.51 -10.50 2.55
C LEU A 57 -5.01 -11.02 1.20
N ALA A 58 -4.02 -10.38 0.59
CA ALA A 58 -3.40 -10.85 -0.64
C ALA A 58 -2.67 -12.19 -0.42
N GLU A 59 -1.89 -12.31 0.64
CA GLU A 59 -1.19 -13.54 1.00
C GLU A 59 -2.16 -14.64 1.40
N TRP A 60 -3.15 -14.33 2.24
CA TRP A 60 -4.20 -15.29 2.61
C TRP A 60 -4.98 -15.79 1.39
N GLY A 61 -5.33 -14.91 0.45
CA GLY A 61 -6.01 -15.28 -0.80
C GLY A 61 -5.14 -16.20 -1.66
N TYR A 62 -3.88 -15.88 -1.83
CA TYR A 62 -2.91 -16.72 -2.53
C TYR A 62 -2.83 -18.13 -1.93
N ASP A 63 -2.68 -18.23 -0.61
CA ASP A 63 -2.58 -19.52 0.10
C ASP A 63 -3.90 -20.32 0.02
N SER A 64 -5.04 -19.64 0.16
CA SER A 64 -6.36 -20.27 0.10
C SER A 64 -6.68 -20.86 -1.26
N LEU A 65 -6.11 -20.32 -2.33
CA LEU A 65 -6.25 -20.82 -3.70
C LEU A 65 -5.20 -21.89 -4.07
N GLY A 66 -4.22 -22.15 -3.20
CA GLY A 66 -3.11 -23.03 -3.51
C GLY A 66 -2.11 -22.44 -4.51
N GLY A 67 -2.09 -21.12 -4.65
CA GLY A 67 -1.26 -20.35 -5.59
C GLY A 67 -2.08 -19.48 -6.55
N ALA A 68 -1.41 -18.56 -7.21
CA ALA A 68 -2.00 -17.69 -8.24
C ALA A 68 -0.90 -17.18 -9.19
N ASP A 69 -1.23 -17.01 -10.46
CA ASP A 69 -0.33 -16.38 -11.44
C ASP A 69 -0.34 -14.85 -11.34
N SER A 70 -1.43 -14.29 -10.79
CA SER A 70 -1.62 -12.85 -10.70
C SER A 70 -2.31 -12.45 -9.41
N VAL A 71 -1.78 -11.41 -8.73
CA VAL A 71 -2.36 -10.82 -7.53
C VAL A 71 -2.60 -9.33 -7.77
N LYS A 72 -3.85 -8.90 -7.62
CA LYS A 72 -4.23 -7.48 -7.72
C LYS A 72 -4.79 -7.01 -6.39
N MET A 73 -4.13 -6.05 -5.77
CA MET A 73 -4.57 -5.39 -4.56
C MET A 73 -5.23 -4.05 -4.92
N MET A 74 -6.42 -3.79 -4.38
CA MET A 74 -7.11 -2.51 -4.58
C MET A 74 -7.71 -2.02 -3.27
N VAL A 75 -7.43 -0.77 -2.92
CA VAL A 75 -7.94 -0.16 -1.68
C VAL A 75 -8.53 1.22 -1.99
N GLY A 76 -9.71 1.48 -1.43
CA GLY A 76 -10.36 2.79 -1.51
C GLY A 76 -10.75 3.29 -0.13
N GLY A 77 -10.15 4.39 0.32
CA GLY A 77 -10.63 5.18 1.44
C GLY A 77 -11.58 6.26 0.91
N LEU A 78 -12.85 5.92 0.69
CA LEU A 78 -13.80 6.78 0.01
C LEU A 78 -14.95 7.17 0.94
N PRO A 79 -15.52 8.38 0.82
CA PRO A 79 -16.82 8.68 1.43
C PRO A 79 -17.91 7.78 0.85
N ASP A 80 -18.95 7.50 1.62
CA ASP A 80 -20.09 6.66 1.21
C ASP A 80 -20.75 7.11 -0.10
N ARG A 81 -20.66 8.39 -0.42
CA ARG A 81 -21.09 8.98 -1.70
C ARG A 81 -20.05 9.95 -2.20
N ALA A 82 -19.93 10.07 -3.52
CA ALA A 82 -19.07 11.07 -4.13
C ALA A 82 -19.43 12.48 -3.61
N VAL A 83 -18.48 13.15 -3.01
CA VAL A 83 -18.68 14.54 -2.53
C VAL A 83 -18.69 15.52 -3.69
N LYS A 84 -19.43 16.63 -3.51
CA LYS A 84 -19.56 17.69 -4.53
C LYS A 84 -18.34 18.62 -4.53
N ASN A 85 -17.16 18.06 -4.76
CA ASN A 85 -15.95 18.83 -5.04
C ASN A 85 -15.28 18.25 -6.29
N PRO A 86 -14.36 18.95 -6.94
CA PRO A 86 -13.71 18.47 -8.16
C PRO A 86 -13.11 17.09 -7.99
N LEU A 87 -12.37 16.85 -6.90
CA LEU A 87 -11.73 15.57 -6.62
C LEU A 87 -12.69 14.44 -6.26
N LYS A 88 -13.97 14.73 -5.96
CA LYS A 88 -14.94 13.76 -5.44
C LYS A 88 -14.42 12.95 -4.24
N TYR A 89 -13.53 13.57 -3.47
CA TYR A 89 -12.75 12.94 -2.41
C TYR A 89 -12.72 13.81 -1.15
N MET A 90 -12.63 13.15 0.01
CA MET A 90 -12.37 13.81 1.29
C MET A 90 -11.04 13.29 1.84
N VAL A 91 -10.13 14.19 2.12
CA VAL A 91 -8.86 13.85 2.78
C VAL A 91 -9.15 13.64 4.27
N THR A 92 -8.97 12.40 4.73
CA THR A 92 -9.22 11.99 6.13
C THR A 92 -7.93 11.57 6.85
N TRP A 93 -6.79 11.70 6.19
CA TRP A 93 -5.48 11.30 6.68
C TRP A 93 -4.40 12.31 6.22
N SER A 94 -3.13 11.94 6.26
CA SER A 94 -2.03 12.86 5.91
C SER A 94 -2.10 13.37 4.47
N VAL A 95 -2.18 14.68 4.30
CA VAL A 95 -2.13 15.33 2.97
C VAL A 95 -0.80 15.06 2.29
N ASP A 96 0.32 15.18 3.02
CA ASP A 96 1.66 14.90 2.49
C ASP A 96 1.78 13.43 2.05
N GLY A 97 1.19 12.50 2.82
CA GLY A 97 1.10 11.10 2.45
C GLY A 97 0.35 10.88 1.15
N LEU A 98 -0.81 11.51 0.98
CA LEU A 98 -1.61 11.43 -0.24
C LEU A 98 -0.85 11.96 -1.47
N ILE A 99 -0.16 13.09 -1.32
CA ILE A 99 0.66 13.66 -2.40
C ILE A 99 1.80 12.71 -2.77
N ASN A 100 2.47 12.13 -1.78
CA ASN A 100 3.56 11.16 -2.03
C ASN A 100 3.05 9.92 -2.74
N GLU A 101 1.89 9.36 -2.34
CA GLU A 101 1.28 8.22 -3.03
C GLU A 101 1.05 8.48 -4.52
N TYR A 102 0.67 9.69 -4.90
CA TYR A 102 0.37 10.03 -6.29
C TYR A 102 1.62 10.38 -7.11
N ARG A 103 2.65 10.91 -6.47
CA ARG A 103 3.86 11.39 -7.13
C ARG A 103 4.95 10.34 -7.24
N ASP A 104 5.11 9.52 -6.22
CA ASP A 104 6.23 8.60 -6.14
C ASP A 104 6.02 7.39 -7.06
N ALA A 105 7.12 6.83 -7.57
CA ALA A 105 7.07 5.63 -8.40
C ALA A 105 6.54 4.42 -7.62
N CYS A 106 5.83 3.56 -8.31
CA CYS A 106 5.20 2.36 -7.77
C CYS A 106 5.91 1.12 -8.27
N GLU A 107 6.19 0.19 -7.39
CA GLU A 107 6.67 -1.13 -7.77
C GLU A 107 5.50 -2.00 -8.23
N VAL A 108 5.69 -2.68 -9.37
CA VAL A 108 4.78 -3.70 -9.89
C VAL A 108 5.57 -4.91 -10.30
N LEU A 109 4.96 -6.08 -10.23
CA LEU A 109 5.53 -7.31 -10.77
C LEU A 109 4.87 -7.60 -12.12
N THR A 110 5.66 -7.66 -13.18
CA THR A 110 5.23 -7.94 -14.55
C THR A 110 6.04 -9.08 -15.11
N ASN A 111 5.40 -10.19 -15.45
CA ASN A 111 6.06 -11.38 -15.98
C ASN A 111 7.26 -11.85 -15.13
N GLY A 112 7.12 -11.78 -13.80
CA GLY A 112 8.14 -12.18 -12.83
C GLY A 112 9.26 -11.16 -12.60
N ASN A 113 9.21 -9.98 -13.24
CA ASN A 113 10.18 -8.90 -13.05
C ASN A 113 9.56 -7.72 -12.32
N ILE A 114 10.31 -7.17 -11.37
CA ILE A 114 9.89 -5.93 -10.69
C ILE A 114 10.21 -4.76 -11.62
N GLU A 115 9.20 -3.94 -11.86
CA GLU A 115 9.28 -2.72 -12.66
C GLU A 115 8.81 -1.53 -11.83
N LEU A 116 9.40 -0.35 -12.09
CA LEU A 116 8.92 0.91 -11.56
C LEU A 116 8.02 1.59 -12.58
N VAL A 117 6.80 1.89 -12.16
CA VAL A 117 5.82 2.63 -12.97
C VAL A 117 5.49 3.95 -12.30
N PRO A 118 5.19 5.02 -13.04
CA PRO A 118 4.79 6.28 -12.44
C PRO A 118 3.50 6.14 -11.63
N GLY A 119 3.41 6.91 -10.54
CA GLY A 119 2.13 7.09 -9.84
C GLY A 119 1.06 7.65 -10.77
N MET A 120 -0.20 7.34 -10.48
CA MET A 120 -1.40 7.70 -11.25
C MET A 120 -1.50 7.08 -12.66
N GLU A 121 -0.55 6.23 -13.07
CA GLU A 121 -0.65 5.45 -14.31
C GLU A 121 -1.48 4.18 -14.14
N GLY A 122 -1.69 3.45 -15.24
CA GLY A 122 -2.44 2.18 -15.22
C GLY A 122 -3.91 2.34 -14.89
N LEU A 123 -4.54 3.44 -15.32
CA LEU A 123 -5.95 3.72 -15.10
C LEU A 123 -6.84 2.60 -15.65
N GLU A 124 -7.74 2.12 -14.81
CA GLU A 124 -8.80 1.19 -15.19
C GLU A 124 -10.13 1.55 -14.54
N SER A 125 -11.24 1.33 -15.26
CA SER A 125 -12.59 1.51 -14.72
C SER A 125 -13.01 0.28 -13.92
N ILE A 126 -13.51 0.52 -12.71
CA ILE A 126 -13.92 -0.55 -11.78
C ILE A 126 -15.41 -0.42 -11.49
N LYS A 127 -16.12 -1.55 -11.54
CA LYS A 127 -17.48 -1.68 -11.02
C LYS A 127 -17.47 -2.63 -9.84
N LEU A 128 -18.13 -2.21 -8.76
CA LEU A 128 -18.27 -3.01 -7.54
C LEU A 128 -19.74 -3.44 -7.41
N ASP A 129 -19.98 -4.74 -7.35
CA ASP A 129 -21.36 -5.28 -7.37
C ASP A 129 -22.25 -4.81 -6.20
N LYS A 130 -21.62 -4.48 -5.06
CA LYS A 130 -22.35 -4.13 -3.83
C LYS A 130 -22.26 -2.66 -3.45
N ILE A 131 -21.50 -1.86 -4.17
CA ILE A 131 -21.28 -0.44 -3.88
C ILE A 131 -21.67 0.35 -5.12
N ALA A 132 -22.69 1.20 -4.98
CA ALA A 132 -23.17 2.01 -6.08
C ALA A 132 -22.16 3.11 -6.43
N GLY A 133 -21.91 3.28 -7.73
CA GLY A 133 -21.04 4.30 -8.28
C GLY A 133 -20.11 3.77 -9.36
N ASP A 134 -19.56 4.69 -10.12
CA ASP A 134 -18.49 4.40 -11.06
C ASP A 134 -17.16 4.72 -10.39
N PHE A 135 -16.25 3.77 -10.42
CA PHE A 135 -14.95 3.88 -9.80
C PHE A 135 -13.84 3.76 -10.84
N GLU A 136 -12.70 4.27 -10.47
CA GLU A 136 -11.45 4.10 -11.20
C GLU A 136 -10.35 3.64 -10.26
N ALA A 137 -9.39 2.89 -10.80
CA ALA A 137 -8.21 2.45 -10.08
C ALA A 137 -6.95 2.82 -10.85
N PHE A 138 -5.93 3.28 -10.17
CA PHE A 138 -4.64 3.63 -10.73
C PHE A 138 -3.53 3.35 -9.72
N TYR A 139 -2.30 3.23 -10.21
CA TYR A 139 -1.15 2.95 -9.36
C TYR A 139 -0.88 4.09 -8.38
N THR A 140 -0.61 3.73 -7.13
CA THR A 140 -0.10 4.64 -6.10
C THR A 140 0.98 3.95 -5.27
N SER A 141 1.93 4.73 -4.78
CA SER A 141 3.05 4.20 -4.00
C SER A 141 2.66 3.85 -2.56
N GLY A 142 3.48 3.06 -1.91
CA GLY A 142 3.41 2.77 -0.47
C GLY A 142 2.48 1.64 -0.07
N GLY A 143 1.30 1.49 -0.68
CA GLY A 143 0.29 0.53 -0.25
C GLY A 143 0.65 -0.94 -0.46
N ALA A 144 1.51 -1.25 -1.42
CA ALA A 144 2.00 -2.60 -1.65
C ALA A 144 3.00 -3.06 -0.57
N SER A 145 3.74 -2.13 0.05
CA SER A 145 4.84 -2.44 0.96
C SER A 145 5.75 -3.54 0.39
N HIS A 146 6.07 -4.58 1.14
CA HIS A 146 6.93 -5.69 0.72
C HIS A 146 6.19 -6.80 -0.06
N THR A 147 4.89 -6.65 -0.33
CA THR A 147 4.09 -7.72 -0.97
C THR A 147 4.55 -8.01 -2.39
N ILE A 148 5.07 -7.03 -3.12
CA ILE A 148 5.60 -7.26 -4.48
C ILE A 148 6.77 -8.25 -4.44
N ASP A 149 7.73 -8.06 -3.54
CA ASP A 149 8.85 -8.97 -3.34
C ASP A 149 8.40 -10.35 -2.83
N THR A 150 7.49 -10.36 -1.85
CA THR A 150 6.92 -11.60 -1.31
C THR A 150 6.27 -12.43 -2.41
N MET A 151 5.43 -11.83 -3.25
CA MET A 151 4.74 -12.53 -4.34
C MET A 151 5.71 -12.99 -5.42
N LYS A 152 6.73 -12.20 -5.76
CA LYS A 152 7.80 -12.62 -6.65
C LYS A 152 8.53 -13.85 -6.13
N ASN A 153 8.90 -13.86 -4.86
CA ASN A 153 9.59 -15.00 -4.24
C ASN A 153 8.72 -16.26 -4.17
N ARG A 154 7.40 -16.10 -4.21
CA ARG A 154 6.42 -17.20 -4.27
C ARG A 154 6.10 -17.64 -5.72
N GLY A 155 6.76 -17.08 -6.71
CA GLY A 155 6.62 -17.47 -8.12
C GLY A 155 5.41 -16.86 -8.83
N VAL A 156 4.78 -15.84 -8.25
CA VAL A 156 3.71 -15.07 -8.93
C VAL A 156 4.30 -14.32 -10.11
N SER A 157 3.63 -14.36 -11.24
CA SER A 157 4.07 -13.68 -12.46
C SER A 157 3.71 -12.19 -12.47
N ASN A 158 2.55 -11.83 -11.91
CA ASN A 158 2.07 -10.44 -11.92
C ASN A 158 1.52 -10.04 -10.56
N CYS A 159 1.99 -8.93 -10.00
CA CYS A 159 1.46 -8.38 -8.76
C CYS A 159 1.40 -6.86 -8.83
N SER A 160 0.30 -6.28 -8.39
CA SER A 160 0.13 -4.82 -8.39
C SER A 160 -0.78 -4.33 -7.28
N TYR A 161 -0.54 -3.09 -6.87
CA TYR A 161 -1.40 -2.34 -5.98
C TYR A 161 -1.96 -1.10 -6.67
N LYS A 162 -3.25 -0.83 -6.52
CA LYS A 162 -3.93 0.36 -7.01
C LYS A 162 -4.84 0.97 -5.97
N THR A 163 -4.93 2.27 -5.99
CA THR A 163 -5.92 3.00 -5.20
C THR A 163 -7.21 3.15 -5.99
N LEU A 164 -8.35 2.91 -5.31
CA LEU A 164 -9.70 3.16 -5.83
C LEU A 164 -10.15 4.59 -5.53
N ARG A 165 -10.73 5.24 -6.54
CA ARG A 165 -11.37 6.56 -6.42
C ARG A 165 -12.69 6.57 -7.20
N TYR A 166 -13.54 7.56 -6.95
CA TYR A 166 -14.67 7.84 -7.83
C TYR A 166 -14.18 8.32 -9.19
N SER A 167 -14.82 7.85 -10.27
CA SER A 167 -14.41 8.15 -11.64
C SER A 167 -14.25 9.64 -11.91
N GLY A 168 -13.15 10.00 -12.57
CA GLY A 168 -12.75 11.37 -12.90
C GLY A 168 -11.93 12.07 -11.80
N HIS A 169 -11.46 11.36 -10.78
CA HIS A 169 -10.56 11.91 -9.77
C HIS A 169 -9.13 12.08 -10.32
N ARG A 170 -8.67 11.12 -11.12
CA ARG A 170 -7.31 11.12 -11.63
C ARG A 170 -7.02 12.28 -12.59
N ASP A 171 -8.02 12.73 -13.36
CA ASP A 171 -7.83 13.68 -14.46
C ASP A 171 -7.96 15.15 -14.01
N ILE A 172 -8.02 15.40 -12.70
CA ILE A 172 -8.07 16.73 -12.09
C ILE A 172 -6.68 17.11 -11.56
#